data_de5e431d5d391ff6bf241caab6328147
#
_entry.id   de5e431d5d391ff6bf241caab6328147
#
_cell.length_a   1.000
_cell.length_b   1.000
_cell.length_c   1.000
_cell.angle_alpha   90.00
_cell.angle_beta   90.00
_cell.angle_gamma   90.00
#
_symmetry.space_group_name_H-M   'P 1'
#
loop_
_entity.id
_entity.type
_entity.pdbx_description
1 polymer ?
#
loop_
_entity_poly.entity_id
_entity_poly.type
_entity_poly.pdbx_seq_one_letter_code
_entity_poly.pdbx_strand_id
1 'polypeptide(L)'
;MRLSTITSASALAFLLAASPVRAQDRWTAEVRGGANVNSNQFTTVDLNTGIGFGGALGVRVLPDLFAYGGWDWQHHNAKAPVFGLSADVEDTGYAFGLRYVVPVSYRAKPWVRAGGLYNHVEIEGSSDGVLVADSKHTLGLEVGGGLEVALGGAWGLTPGLRYRRFEPTVRLGGAESSTTLSDVTFDVGMVLRF
;
A
#
# COMPACT_ATOMS: atom_id res chain seq x y z
N MET A 1 -14.85 2.42 31.52
CA MET A 1 -13.93 3.58 31.38
C MET A 1 -13.92 3.97 29.90
N ARG A 2 -14.56 5.11 29.57
CA ARG A 2 -14.72 5.52 28.16
C ARG A 2 -13.73 6.65 27.86
N LEU A 3 -12.74 6.41 27.03
CA LEU A 3 -11.88 7.45 26.44
C LEU A 3 -11.09 6.83 25.28
N SER A 4 -11.54 6.95 24.02
CA SER A 4 -10.65 6.84 22.86
C SER A 4 -11.34 7.03 21.51
N THR A 5 -12.25 8.00 21.34
CA THR A 5 -12.94 8.21 20.05
C THR A 5 -12.74 9.61 19.44
N ILE A 6 -11.79 10.40 19.89
CA ILE A 6 -11.67 11.82 19.44
C ILE A 6 -10.43 12.09 18.57
N THR A 7 -9.47 11.16 18.47
CA THR A 7 -8.17 11.45 17.82
C THR A 7 -8.16 11.24 16.30
N SER A 8 -9.11 10.52 15.72
CA SER A 8 -9.10 10.18 14.29
C SER A 8 -9.69 11.26 13.35
N ALA A 9 -10.49 12.17 13.86
CA ALA A 9 -11.13 13.20 13.04
C ALA A 9 -10.24 14.42 12.74
N SER A 10 -9.23 14.67 13.57
CA SER A 10 -8.38 15.86 13.44
C SER A 10 -7.33 15.77 12.33
N ALA A 11 -6.89 14.59 11.96
CA ALA A 11 -5.90 14.41 10.88
C ALA A 11 -6.50 14.66 9.49
N LEU A 12 -7.79 14.35 9.30
CA LEU A 12 -8.47 14.55 8.01
C LEU A 12 -8.77 16.04 7.74
N ALA A 13 -8.97 16.83 8.76
CA ALA A 13 -9.28 18.25 8.63
C ALA A 13 -8.07 19.10 8.21
N PHE A 14 -6.86 18.68 8.51
CA PHE A 14 -5.64 19.40 8.11
C PHE A 14 -5.33 19.28 6.60
N LEU A 15 -5.74 18.20 5.96
CA LEU A 15 -5.56 18.00 4.51
C LEU A 15 -6.49 18.86 3.65
N LEU A 16 -7.60 19.34 4.19
CA LEU A 16 -8.58 20.15 3.47
C LEU A 16 -8.27 21.66 3.49
N ALA A 17 -7.38 22.12 4.36
CA ALA A 17 -7.06 23.54 4.53
C ALA A 17 -5.86 24.02 3.70
N ALA A 18 -5.25 23.18 2.86
CA ALA A 18 -4.16 23.59 1.97
C ALA A 18 -4.71 24.49 0.84
N SER A 19 -4.75 25.79 1.09
CA SER A 19 -4.97 26.80 0.04
C SER A 19 -3.96 26.60 -1.07
N PRO A 20 -4.34 26.79 -2.35
CA PRO A 20 -3.41 26.62 -3.47
C PRO A 20 -2.36 27.74 -3.47
N VAL A 21 -1.29 27.54 -2.75
CA VAL A 21 -0.08 28.29 -2.99
C VAL A 21 0.41 27.82 -4.36
N ARG A 22 0.45 28.71 -5.34
CA ARG A 22 1.07 28.50 -6.66
C ARG A 22 2.60 28.40 -6.51
N ALA A 23 3.07 27.54 -5.68
CA ALA A 23 4.45 27.08 -5.67
C ALA A 23 4.46 25.80 -6.49
N GLN A 24 4.90 25.91 -7.74
CA GLN A 24 5.33 24.84 -8.64
C GLN A 24 5.08 23.45 -8.04
N ASP A 25 3.98 22.78 -8.39
CA ASP A 25 3.57 21.40 -7.99
C ASP A 25 4.76 20.47 -7.68
N ARG A 26 5.57 20.85 -6.67
CA ARG A 26 6.80 20.16 -6.34
C ARG A 26 6.55 18.94 -5.48
N TRP A 27 5.51 19.00 -4.68
CA TRP A 27 5.15 17.95 -3.76
C TRP A 27 3.83 17.29 -4.14
N THR A 28 3.71 16.03 -3.80
CA THR A 28 2.46 15.29 -3.91
C THR A 28 2.17 14.59 -2.61
N ALA A 29 0.88 14.54 -2.21
CA ALA A 29 0.39 13.67 -1.16
C ALA A 29 -0.68 12.77 -1.77
N GLU A 30 -0.57 11.46 -1.58
CA GLU A 30 -1.49 10.47 -2.11
C GLU A 30 -2.05 9.63 -0.96
N VAL A 31 -3.36 9.38 -0.99
CA VAL A 31 -4.01 8.34 -0.18
C VAL A 31 -4.71 7.38 -1.14
N ARG A 32 -4.69 6.09 -0.83
CA ARG A 32 -5.25 5.06 -1.71
C ARG A 32 -5.86 3.92 -0.92
N GLY A 33 -6.82 3.24 -1.52
CA GLY A 33 -7.40 2.02 -1.01
C GLY A 33 -7.79 1.11 -2.16
N GLY A 34 -7.83 -0.19 -1.91
CA GLY A 34 -8.11 -1.14 -2.98
C GLY A 34 -8.26 -2.57 -2.52
N ALA A 35 -8.42 -3.43 -3.52
CA ALA A 35 -8.48 -4.88 -3.34
C ALA A 35 -7.21 -5.51 -3.92
N ASN A 36 -6.69 -6.51 -3.22
CA ASN A 36 -5.51 -7.24 -3.64
C ASN A 36 -5.82 -8.72 -3.85
N VAL A 37 -5.18 -9.30 -4.84
CA VAL A 37 -5.26 -10.73 -5.16
C VAL A 37 -3.86 -11.30 -5.00
N ASN A 38 -3.71 -12.26 -4.13
CA ASN A 38 -2.45 -12.95 -3.98
C ASN A 38 -2.21 -13.85 -5.19
N SER A 39 -1.08 -13.71 -5.84
CA SER A 39 -0.70 -14.50 -7.02
C SER A 39 0.13 -15.75 -6.67
N ASN A 40 0.64 -15.83 -5.46
CA ASN A 40 1.37 -16.98 -4.97
C ASN A 40 0.62 -17.63 -3.81
N GLN A 41 0.57 -18.94 -3.83
CA GLN A 41 0.20 -19.71 -2.67
C GLN A 41 1.40 -19.71 -1.71
N PHE A 42 1.20 -19.36 -0.46
CA PHE A 42 2.04 -19.92 0.60
C PHE A 42 2.01 -21.43 0.40
N THR A 43 3.12 -22.12 0.51
CA THR A 43 3.23 -23.56 0.21
C THR A 43 2.17 -24.43 0.88
N THR A 44 1.32 -23.88 1.74
CA THR A 44 0.22 -24.52 2.43
C THR A 44 -1.01 -23.62 2.64
N VAL A 45 -1.02 -22.37 2.19
CA VAL A 45 -2.12 -21.41 2.48
C VAL A 45 -2.55 -20.66 1.23
N ASP A 46 -3.77 -20.94 0.79
CA ASP A 46 -4.48 -20.12 -0.20
C ASP A 46 -5.08 -18.90 0.50
N LEU A 47 -4.71 -17.70 0.08
CA LEU A 47 -5.29 -16.45 0.54
C LEU A 47 -6.46 -16.02 -0.34
N ASN A 48 -7.51 -15.50 0.30
CA ASN A 48 -8.61 -14.84 -0.39
C ASN A 48 -8.17 -13.48 -0.95
N THR A 49 -9.03 -12.89 -1.77
CA THR A 49 -8.93 -11.48 -2.11
C THR A 49 -8.96 -10.67 -0.82
N GLY A 50 -7.94 -9.83 -0.66
CA GLY A 50 -7.78 -8.96 0.50
C GLY A 50 -8.16 -7.52 0.17
N ILE A 51 -8.06 -6.68 1.19
CA ILE A 51 -8.20 -5.24 1.09
C ILE A 51 -6.94 -4.56 1.62
N GLY A 52 -6.69 -3.36 1.16
CA GLY A 52 -5.58 -2.58 1.67
C GLY A 52 -5.79 -1.08 1.50
N PHE A 53 -5.04 -0.34 2.26
CA PHE A 53 -4.97 1.12 2.13
C PHE A 53 -3.55 1.61 2.40
N GLY A 54 -3.26 2.82 1.99
CA GLY A 54 -1.95 3.42 2.22
C GLY A 54 -1.89 4.87 1.82
N GLY A 55 -0.74 5.47 2.05
CA GLY A 55 -0.46 6.84 1.70
C GLY A 55 0.99 7.03 1.31
N ALA A 56 1.26 8.04 0.49
CA ALA A 56 2.59 8.38 0.06
C ALA A 56 2.77 9.90 -0.05
N LEU A 57 3.97 10.35 0.22
CA LEU A 57 4.46 11.69 -0.12
C LEU A 57 5.45 11.57 -1.27
N GLY A 58 5.36 12.47 -2.23
CA GLY A 58 6.29 12.53 -3.36
C GLY A 58 6.90 13.91 -3.53
N VAL A 59 8.08 13.95 -4.05
CA VAL A 59 8.79 15.19 -4.43
C VAL A 59 9.22 15.09 -5.90
N ARG A 60 8.97 16.15 -6.66
CA ARG A 60 9.41 16.24 -8.06
C ARG A 60 10.94 16.34 -8.12
N VAL A 61 11.56 15.36 -8.76
CA VAL A 61 13.03 15.31 -8.96
C VAL A 61 13.44 15.71 -10.36
N LEU A 62 12.58 15.45 -11.36
CA LEU A 62 12.69 15.90 -12.75
C LEU A 62 11.29 16.27 -13.26
N PRO A 63 11.15 16.93 -14.44
CA PRO A 63 9.85 17.11 -15.06
C PRO A 63 9.08 15.78 -15.13
N ASP A 64 7.86 15.78 -14.59
CA ASP A 64 6.96 14.62 -14.57
C ASP A 64 7.48 13.35 -13.83
N LEU A 65 8.65 13.42 -13.19
CA LEU A 65 9.24 12.35 -12.38
C LEU A 65 9.27 12.75 -10.90
N PHE A 66 8.68 11.91 -10.07
CA PHE A 66 8.57 12.09 -8.63
C PHE A 66 9.29 10.95 -7.90
N ALA A 67 10.14 11.27 -6.93
CA ALA A 67 10.54 10.32 -5.91
C ALA A 67 9.44 10.27 -4.85
N TYR A 68 9.08 9.07 -4.39
CA TYR A 68 8.05 8.90 -3.36
C TYR A 68 8.54 8.03 -2.21
N GLY A 69 7.93 8.24 -1.06
CA GLY A 69 8.00 7.38 0.10
C GLY A 69 6.63 7.33 0.77
N GLY A 70 6.25 6.16 1.24
CA GLY A 70 4.92 5.96 1.81
C GLY A 70 4.83 4.75 2.71
N TRP A 71 3.63 4.50 3.18
CA TRP A 71 3.28 3.38 4.02
C TRP A 71 2.01 2.71 3.48
N ASP A 72 1.98 1.37 3.54
CA ASP A 72 0.86 0.53 3.11
C ASP A 72 0.52 -0.48 4.20
N TRP A 73 -0.76 -0.78 4.31
CA TRP A 73 -1.32 -1.87 5.08
C TRP A 73 -2.23 -2.71 4.20
N GLN A 74 -2.14 -4.03 4.33
CA GLN A 74 -2.99 -4.98 3.61
C GLN A 74 -3.42 -6.10 4.54
N HIS A 75 -4.63 -6.58 4.34
CA HIS A 75 -5.23 -7.65 5.11
C HIS A 75 -5.82 -8.70 4.17
N HIS A 76 -5.54 -9.97 4.46
CA HIS A 76 -6.03 -11.12 3.72
C HIS A 76 -6.58 -12.16 4.69
N ASN A 77 -7.73 -12.72 4.38
CA ASN A 77 -8.23 -13.91 5.08
C ASN A 77 -7.67 -15.17 4.42
N ALA A 78 -7.19 -16.13 5.19
CA ALA A 78 -6.79 -17.42 4.67
C ALA A 78 -8.00 -18.22 4.18
N LYS A 79 -7.89 -18.90 3.01
CA LYS A 79 -8.94 -19.78 2.47
C LYS A 79 -9.02 -21.12 3.20
N ALA A 80 -7.91 -21.56 3.76
CA ALA A 80 -7.80 -22.83 4.46
C ALA A 80 -7.13 -22.61 5.83
N PRO A 81 -7.42 -23.47 6.81
CA PRO A 81 -6.77 -23.38 8.11
C PRO A 81 -5.24 -23.45 7.97
N VAL A 82 -4.54 -22.50 8.55
CA VAL A 82 -3.10 -22.54 8.74
C VAL A 82 -2.84 -23.28 10.03
N PHE A 83 -2.15 -24.43 9.97
CA PHE A 83 -1.95 -25.30 11.14
C PHE A 83 -3.23 -25.73 11.86
N GLY A 84 -4.37 -25.86 11.13
CA GLY A 84 -5.66 -26.23 11.70
C GLY A 84 -6.44 -25.08 12.33
N LEU A 85 -5.93 -23.87 12.27
CA LEU A 85 -6.58 -22.65 12.74
C LEU A 85 -6.95 -21.75 11.56
N SER A 86 -8.13 -21.14 11.60
CA SER A 86 -8.44 -20.03 10.70
C SER A 86 -7.48 -18.89 11.03
N ALA A 87 -6.80 -18.35 10.03
CA ALA A 87 -5.78 -17.33 10.24
C ALA A 87 -6.03 -16.15 9.30
N ASP A 88 -5.74 -14.97 9.79
CA ASP A 88 -5.69 -13.74 9.02
C ASP A 88 -4.23 -13.34 8.82
N VAL A 89 -3.91 -12.82 7.66
CA VAL A 89 -2.56 -12.40 7.29
C VAL A 89 -2.58 -10.88 7.07
N GLU A 90 -1.85 -10.19 7.90
CA GLU A 90 -1.61 -8.76 7.75
C GLU A 90 -0.21 -8.49 7.22
N ASP A 91 -0.12 -7.60 6.26
CA ASP A 91 1.13 -7.12 5.67
C ASP A 91 1.17 -5.60 5.84
N THR A 92 2.19 -5.11 6.49
CA THR A 92 2.40 -3.68 6.69
C THR A 92 3.84 -3.30 6.43
N GLY A 93 4.06 -2.08 5.94
CA GLY A 93 5.41 -1.60 5.73
C GLY A 93 5.51 -0.33 4.90
N TYR A 94 6.71 -0.07 4.45
CA TYR A 94 7.07 1.13 3.72
C TYR A 94 7.33 0.82 2.25
N ALA A 95 6.91 1.75 1.37
CA ALA A 95 7.21 1.71 -0.05
C ALA A 95 7.97 2.98 -0.44
N PHE A 96 8.96 2.85 -1.30
CA PHE A 96 9.74 3.99 -1.78
C PHE A 96 10.22 3.75 -3.23
N GLY A 97 10.30 4.80 -4.01
CA GLY A 97 10.71 4.65 -5.41
C GLY A 97 10.52 5.88 -6.26
N LEU A 98 10.31 5.63 -7.54
CA LEU A 98 10.07 6.66 -8.55
C LEU A 98 8.72 6.46 -9.23
N ARG A 99 8.00 7.55 -9.45
CA ARG A 99 6.76 7.61 -10.23
C ARG A 99 6.93 8.58 -11.38
N TYR A 100 6.68 8.14 -12.59
CA TYR A 100 6.68 8.95 -13.79
C TYR A 100 5.25 9.13 -14.29
N VAL A 101 4.85 10.39 -14.55
CA VAL A 101 3.55 10.74 -15.12
C VAL A 101 3.78 11.14 -16.56
N VAL A 102 3.19 10.43 -17.52
CA VAL A 102 3.41 10.69 -18.94
C VAL A 102 2.83 12.06 -19.31
N PRO A 103 3.61 12.98 -19.90
CA PRO A 103 3.20 14.34 -20.20
C PRO A 103 2.30 14.40 -21.44
N VAL A 104 1.06 13.99 -21.30
CA VAL A 104 0.03 14.10 -22.35
C VAL A 104 -0.94 15.23 -22.04
N SER A 105 -1.48 15.88 -23.08
CA SER A 105 -2.40 17.03 -22.94
C SER A 105 -3.85 16.61 -22.64
N TYR A 106 -4.08 15.43 -22.07
CA TYR A 106 -5.40 14.93 -21.71
C TYR A 106 -5.67 15.09 -20.20
N ARG A 107 -6.95 15.08 -19.83
CA ARG A 107 -7.37 15.10 -18.41
C ARG A 107 -6.93 13.83 -17.67
N ALA A 108 -6.79 12.72 -18.37
CA ALA A 108 -6.27 11.47 -17.86
C ALA A 108 -4.84 11.26 -18.37
N LYS A 109 -3.88 11.24 -17.46
CA LYS A 109 -2.45 11.06 -17.76
C LYS A 109 -2.01 9.66 -17.29
N PRO A 110 -1.44 8.84 -18.16
CA PRO A 110 -0.83 7.58 -17.72
C PRO A 110 0.29 7.85 -16.73
N TRP A 111 0.43 6.96 -15.75
CA TRP A 111 1.59 6.95 -14.86
C TRP A 111 2.13 5.54 -14.70
N VAL A 112 3.42 5.45 -14.43
CA VAL A 112 4.10 4.22 -14.03
C VAL A 112 4.93 4.50 -12.78
N ARG A 113 5.13 3.47 -11.95
CA ARG A 113 6.01 3.56 -10.79
C ARG A 113 6.80 2.27 -10.61
N ALA A 114 7.99 2.40 -10.03
CA ALA A 114 8.81 1.28 -9.62
C ALA A 114 9.59 1.66 -8.37
N GLY A 115 9.80 0.68 -7.48
CA GLY A 115 10.46 0.94 -6.21
C GLY A 115 10.72 -0.30 -5.39
N GLY A 116 11.18 -0.05 -4.16
CA GLY A 116 11.38 -1.04 -3.13
C GLY A 116 10.25 -1.01 -2.10
N LEU A 117 10.11 -2.14 -1.43
CA LEU A 117 9.26 -2.37 -0.27
C LEU A 117 10.14 -2.72 0.93
N TYR A 118 9.71 -2.36 2.12
CA TYR A 118 10.29 -2.80 3.39
C TYR A 118 9.15 -3.18 4.33
N ASN A 119 8.69 -4.41 4.17
CA ASN A 119 7.45 -4.90 4.77
C ASN A 119 7.70 -6.03 5.76
N HIS A 120 6.78 -6.19 6.71
CA HIS A 120 6.68 -7.35 7.55
C HIS A 120 5.26 -7.94 7.50
N VAL A 121 5.14 -9.21 7.85
CA VAL A 121 3.90 -9.98 7.81
C VAL A 121 3.60 -10.52 9.20
N GLU A 122 2.37 -10.32 9.64
CA GLU A 122 1.81 -10.86 10.87
C GLU A 122 0.71 -11.88 10.52
N ILE A 123 0.70 -13.00 11.23
CA ILE A 123 -0.32 -14.04 11.08
C ILE A 123 -1.05 -14.15 12.42
N GLU A 124 -2.34 -13.82 12.41
CA GLU A 124 -3.19 -13.84 13.58
C GLU A 124 -4.25 -14.95 13.48
N GLY A 125 -4.64 -15.54 14.61
CA GLY A 125 -5.78 -16.44 14.64
C GLY A 125 -7.08 -15.68 14.46
N SER A 126 -7.89 -16.06 13.46
CA SER A 126 -9.14 -15.35 13.09
C SER A 126 -10.21 -15.36 14.19
N SER A 127 -10.11 -16.24 15.21
CA SER A 127 -11.12 -16.37 16.26
C SER A 127 -10.84 -15.57 17.52
N ASP A 128 -9.59 -15.29 17.82
CA ASP A 128 -9.14 -14.68 19.07
C ASP A 128 -8.12 -13.55 18.91
N GLY A 129 -7.67 -13.29 17.68
CA GLY A 129 -6.67 -12.25 17.39
C GLY A 129 -5.30 -12.52 18.05
N VAL A 130 -5.02 -13.78 18.40
CA VAL A 130 -3.73 -14.13 18.98
C VAL A 130 -2.70 -14.22 17.87
N LEU A 131 -1.59 -13.51 18.02
CA LEU A 131 -0.45 -13.58 17.11
C LEU A 131 0.12 -15.00 17.10
N VAL A 132 0.01 -15.66 15.95
CA VAL A 132 0.48 -17.04 15.73
C VAL A 132 1.91 -17.03 15.21
N ALA A 133 2.23 -16.09 14.31
CA ALA A 133 3.56 -15.96 13.75
C ALA A 133 3.81 -14.52 13.28
N ASP A 134 5.06 -14.11 13.35
CA ASP A 134 5.55 -12.80 12.94
C ASP A 134 6.80 -12.95 12.07
N SER A 135 6.99 -12.08 11.10
CA SER A 135 8.18 -12.03 10.26
C SER A 135 9.05 -10.83 10.61
N LYS A 136 10.32 -10.89 10.28
CA LYS A 136 11.15 -9.70 10.23
C LYS A 136 10.79 -8.86 8.99
N HIS A 137 11.04 -7.56 9.06
CA HIS A 137 10.96 -6.70 7.90
C HIS A 137 11.89 -7.22 6.79
N THR A 138 11.35 -7.29 5.58
CA THR A 138 12.04 -7.82 4.41
C THR A 138 11.95 -6.83 3.25
N LEU A 139 13.04 -6.70 2.51
CA LEU A 139 13.07 -5.93 1.28
C LEU A 139 12.35 -6.67 0.15
N GLY A 140 11.62 -5.91 -0.64
CA GLY A 140 10.90 -6.39 -1.80
C GLY A 140 10.89 -5.38 -2.94
N LEU A 141 10.15 -5.70 -3.98
CA LEU A 141 9.99 -4.88 -5.18
C LEU A 141 8.53 -4.54 -5.38
N GLU A 142 8.30 -3.34 -5.91
CA GLU A 142 7.00 -2.87 -6.36
C GLU A 142 7.11 -2.29 -7.76
N VAL A 143 6.15 -2.65 -8.63
CA VAL A 143 5.92 -1.97 -9.91
C VAL A 143 4.44 -1.69 -10.07
N GLY A 144 4.09 -0.60 -10.72
CA GLY A 144 2.68 -0.26 -10.90
C GLY A 144 2.46 0.71 -12.05
N GLY A 145 1.21 0.85 -12.43
CA GLY A 145 0.79 1.78 -13.46
C GLY A 145 -0.71 2.02 -13.43
N GLY A 146 -1.12 3.11 -14.04
CA GLY A 146 -2.52 3.50 -14.07
C GLY A 146 -2.75 4.82 -14.76
N LEU A 147 -3.83 5.48 -14.38
CA LEU A 147 -4.21 6.79 -14.90
C LEU A 147 -4.29 7.80 -13.75
N GLU A 148 -3.87 9.00 -14.00
CA GLU A 148 -4.13 10.15 -13.14
C GLU A 148 -5.15 11.06 -13.84
N VAL A 149 -6.35 11.13 -13.28
CA VAL A 149 -7.46 11.90 -13.82
C VAL A 149 -7.59 13.20 -13.04
N ALA A 150 -7.38 14.35 -13.70
CA ALA A 150 -7.52 15.65 -13.07
C ALA A 150 -8.98 15.92 -12.68
N LEU A 151 -9.23 16.15 -11.37
CA LEU A 151 -10.55 16.50 -10.85
C LEU A 151 -10.80 18.01 -10.82
N GLY A 152 -9.72 18.80 -10.87
CA GLY A 152 -9.72 20.25 -10.82
C GLY A 152 -8.86 20.78 -9.68
N GLY A 153 -8.32 22.00 -9.88
CA GLY A 153 -7.34 22.56 -8.93
C GLY A 153 -6.11 21.67 -8.81
N ALA A 154 -5.74 21.37 -7.59
CA ALA A 154 -4.59 20.56 -7.23
C ALA A 154 -4.88 19.04 -7.08
N TRP A 155 -6.13 18.61 -7.29
CA TRP A 155 -6.59 17.25 -7.03
C TRP A 155 -6.63 16.36 -8.27
N GLY A 156 -6.25 15.11 -8.11
CA GLY A 156 -6.38 14.06 -9.11
C GLY A 156 -6.85 12.74 -8.50
N LEU A 157 -7.55 11.94 -9.31
CA LEU A 157 -7.93 10.57 -9.02
C LEU A 157 -6.91 9.63 -9.69
N THR A 158 -6.47 8.59 -8.99
CA THR A 158 -5.39 7.71 -9.44
C THR A 158 -5.79 6.23 -9.41
N PRO A 159 -6.73 5.77 -10.28
CA PRO A 159 -6.94 4.35 -10.46
C PRO A 159 -5.68 3.68 -11.02
N GLY A 160 -5.36 2.48 -10.51
CA GLY A 160 -4.16 1.79 -10.93
C GLY A 160 -4.09 0.33 -10.51
N LEU A 161 -3.05 -0.32 -11.03
CA LEU A 161 -2.64 -1.67 -10.66
C LEU A 161 -1.22 -1.61 -10.13
N ARG A 162 -0.95 -2.40 -9.08
CA ARG A 162 0.38 -2.59 -8.50
C ARG A 162 0.68 -4.07 -8.38
N TYR A 163 1.87 -4.46 -8.76
CA TYR A 163 2.45 -5.76 -8.48
C TYR A 163 3.52 -5.59 -7.42
N ARG A 164 3.47 -6.42 -6.38
CA ARG A 164 4.44 -6.43 -5.27
C ARG A 164 4.99 -7.83 -5.11
N ARG A 165 6.27 -7.92 -4.76
CA ARG A 165 6.94 -9.18 -4.47
C ARG A 165 8.00 -8.99 -3.40
N PHE A 166 7.95 -9.82 -2.35
CA PHE A 166 8.94 -9.87 -1.28
C PHE A 166 9.00 -11.27 -0.67
N GLU A 167 10.04 -11.56 0.11
CA GLU A 167 10.32 -12.88 0.65
C GLU A 167 10.44 -12.81 2.19
N PRO A 168 9.33 -12.79 2.95
CA PRO A 168 9.37 -12.77 4.39
C PRO A 168 9.90 -14.10 4.94
N THR A 169 10.71 -13.99 6.00
CA THR A 169 11.11 -15.12 6.82
C THR A 169 10.25 -15.14 8.07
N VAL A 170 9.38 -16.13 8.16
CA VAL A 170 8.43 -16.31 9.27
C VAL A 170 9.02 -17.26 10.31
N ARG A 171 8.86 -16.94 11.58
CA ARG A 171 9.27 -17.78 12.70
C ARG A 171 8.07 -18.44 13.35
N LEU A 172 8.10 -19.76 13.38
CA LEU A 172 7.07 -20.57 14.02
C LEU A 172 7.72 -21.59 14.95
N GLY A 173 7.44 -21.54 16.26
CA GLY A 173 7.91 -22.54 17.21
C GLY A 173 9.44 -22.75 17.24
N GLY A 174 10.23 -21.73 16.86
CA GLY A 174 11.71 -21.80 16.80
C GLY A 174 12.27 -22.26 15.45
N ALA A 175 11.44 -22.64 14.48
CA ALA A 175 11.84 -22.90 13.10
C ALA A 175 11.67 -21.62 12.25
N GLU A 176 12.62 -21.33 11.36
CA GLU A 176 12.52 -20.27 10.39
C GLU A 176 12.15 -20.87 9.02
N SER A 177 11.17 -20.26 8.34
CA SER A 177 10.78 -20.62 6.97
C SER A 177 10.63 -19.36 6.15
N SER A 178 11.27 -19.34 4.98
CA SER A 178 11.10 -18.24 4.02
C SER A 178 10.09 -18.64 2.95
N THR A 179 9.23 -17.70 2.57
CA THR A 179 8.24 -17.88 1.50
C THR A 179 8.22 -16.66 0.61
N THR A 180 7.89 -16.83 -0.66
CA THR A 180 7.71 -15.70 -1.56
C THR A 180 6.25 -15.27 -1.53
N LEU A 181 6.01 -14.00 -1.23
CA LEU A 181 4.74 -13.33 -1.38
C LEU A 181 4.74 -12.48 -2.64
N SER A 182 3.73 -12.65 -3.47
CA SER A 182 3.47 -11.73 -4.57
C SER A 182 1.99 -11.49 -4.71
N ASP A 183 1.62 -10.24 -4.85
CA ASP A 183 0.24 -9.81 -4.99
C ASP A 183 0.07 -8.80 -6.11
N VAL A 184 -1.14 -8.76 -6.65
CA VAL A 184 -1.61 -7.72 -7.57
C VAL A 184 -2.70 -6.96 -6.86
N THR A 185 -2.50 -5.67 -6.66
CA THR A 185 -3.49 -4.77 -6.06
C THR A 185 -4.12 -3.91 -7.14
N PHE A 186 -5.45 -3.90 -7.21
CA PHE A 186 -6.19 -2.85 -7.88
C PHE A 186 -6.56 -1.80 -6.84
N ASP A 187 -6.09 -0.58 -7.01
CA ASP A 187 -6.37 0.51 -6.09
C ASP A 187 -6.91 1.76 -6.80
N VAL A 188 -7.57 2.57 -6.00
CA VAL A 188 -7.99 3.91 -6.38
C VAL A 188 -7.46 4.87 -5.32
N GLY A 189 -6.72 5.86 -5.76
CA GLY A 189 -6.16 6.90 -4.89
C GLY A 189 -6.66 8.28 -5.23
N MET A 190 -6.44 9.19 -4.28
CA MET A 190 -6.54 10.63 -4.48
C MET A 190 -5.18 11.24 -4.28
N VAL A 191 -4.73 12.05 -5.22
CA VAL A 191 -3.48 12.79 -5.16
C VAL A 191 -3.75 14.28 -5.06
N LEU A 192 -3.05 14.94 -4.15
CA LEU A 192 -2.97 16.39 -4.02
C LEU A 192 -1.58 16.84 -4.46
N ARG A 193 -1.48 17.89 -5.28
CA ARG A 193 -0.24 18.53 -5.73
C ARG A 193 -0.09 19.90 -5.09
N PHE A 194 1.10 20.23 -4.59
CA PHE A 194 1.37 21.52 -3.94
C PHE A 194 2.85 21.88 -3.96
#